data_79a2025311a80c8711e4d71ee605e464
#
_entry.id   79a2025311a80c8711e4d71ee605e464
#
_cell.length_a   1.000
_cell.length_b   1.000
_cell.length_c   1.000
_cell.angle_alpha   90.00
_cell.angle_beta   90.00
_cell.angle_gamma   90.00
#
_symmetry.space_group_name_H-M   'P 1'
#
loop_
_entity.id
_entity.type
_entity.pdbx_description
1 polymer ?
#
loop_
_entity_poly.entity_id
_entity_poly.type
_entity_poly.pdbx_seq_one_letter_code
_entity_poly.pdbx_strand_id
1 'polypeptide(L)'
;MTVFWPPQSWIGRRGEFEALVTDADTAIAMGSGDVTVLATPRLIAWLERATVLAVDSQMAPECTSVGVLVEVAHRRPTPVGAQVTTWATVTNVDAGRITFGVGADHVVPSGERIEGIGRGTIVRAVVERASFGN
;
A
#
# COMPACT_ATOMS: atom_id res chain seq x y z
N MET A 1 28.01 -11.87 5.80
CA MET A 1 26.56 -11.86 6.02
C MET A 1 25.83 -12.04 4.70
N THR A 2 24.83 -12.90 4.69
CA THR A 2 24.03 -13.14 3.50
C THR A 2 22.81 -12.22 3.52
N VAL A 3 22.65 -11.41 2.51
CA VAL A 3 21.47 -10.55 2.35
C VAL A 3 20.47 -11.32 1.49
N PHE A 4 19.21 -11.37 1.95
CA PHE A 4 18.14 -11.93 1.15
C PHE A 4 17.79 -10.95 0.03
N TRP A 5 17.82 -11.44 -1.20
CA TRP A 5 17.46 -10.63 -2.37
C TRP A 5 16.29 -11.30 -3.07
N PRO A 6 15.18 -10.56 -3.25
CA PRO A 6 14.01 -11.11 -3.92
C PRO A 6 14.34 -11.59 -5.32
N PRO A 7 13.89 -12.80 -5.72
CA PRO A 7 14.15 -13.29 -7.07
C PRO A 7 13.24 -12.61 -8.10
N GLN A 8 13.67 -12.61 -9.35
CA GLN A 8 12.90 -12.07 -10.46
C GLN A 8 11.53 -12.75 -10.62
N SER A 9 11.39 -13.98 -10.14
CA SER A 9 10.12 -14.71 -10.18
C SER A 9 9.00 -14.04 -9.35
N TRP A 10 9.33 -13.09 -8.48
CA TRP A 10 8.33 -12.33 -7.73
C TRP A 10 7.55 -11.34 -8.61
N ILE A 11 8.07 -10.98 -9.78
CA ILE A 11 7.35 -10.09 -10.69
C ILE A 11 6.00 -10.73 -11.02
N GLY A 12 4.93 -9.95 -10.85
CA GLY A 12 3.55 -10.41 -11.02
C GLY A 12 2.86 -10.82 -9.74
N ARG A 13 3.56 -10.99 -8.61
CA ARG A 13 2.91 -11.27 -7.32
C ARG A 13 2.00 -10.11 -6.97
N ARG A 14 0.84 -10.45 -6.41
CA ARG A 14 -0.21 -9.45 -6.09
C ARG A 14 -0.66 -9.62 -4.65
N GLY A 15 -0.86 -8.50 -3.98
CA GLY A 15 -1.50 -8.43 -2.68
C GLY A 15 -2.72 -7.53 -2.74
N GLU A 16 -3.70 -7.79 -1.88
CA GLU A 16 -4.92 -6.98 -1.78
C GLU A 16 -5.24 -6.74 -0.31
N PHE A 17 -5.80 -5.57 -0.03
CA PHE A 17 -6.22 -5.21 1.31
C PHE A 17 -7.51 -4.40 1.23
N GLU A 18 -8.49 -4.74 2.04
CA GLU A 18 -9.78 -4.05 2.08
C GLU A 18 -9.98 -3.39 3.44
N ALA A 19 -10.61 -2.23 3.44
CA ALA A 19 -10.92 -1.50 4.66
C ALA A 19 -12.19 -0.67 4.50
N LEU A 20 -12.94 -0.56 5.59
CA LEU A 20 -14.10 0.33 5.68
C LEU A 20 -13.61 1.69 6.17
N VAL A 21 -14.01 2.77 5.49
CA VAL A 21 -13.66 4.12 5.93
C VAL A 21 -14.50 4.50 7.13
N THR A 22 -13.83 4.80 8.24
CA THR A 22 -14.46 5.28 9.48
C THR A 22 -14.09 6.73 9.74
N ASP A 23 -14.70 7.34 10.76
CA ASP A 23 -14.38 8.73 11.12
C ASP A 23 -12.89 8.94 11.41
N ALA A 24 -12.22 7.94 11.98
CA ALA A 24 -10.79 8.00 12.30
C ALA A 24 -9.89 8.08 11.06
N ASP A 25 -10.42 7.72 9.89
CA ASP A 25 -9.66 7.67 8.64
C ASP A 25 -9.77 8.96 7.82
N THR A 26 -10.50 9.95 8.33
CA THR A 26 -10.75 11.20 7.60
C THR A 26 -9.55 12.16 7.65
N ALA A 27 -9.49 13.06 6.68
CA ALA A 27 -8.46 14.10 6.63
C ALA A 27 -8.44 14.93 7.91
N ILE A 28 -9.64 15.32 8.42
CA ILE A 28 -9.74 16.06 9.68
C ILE A 28 -9.14 15.25 10.84
N ALA A 29 -9.52 13.98 10.97
CA ALA A 29 -9.06 13.16 12.09
C ALA A 29 -7.55 12.95 12.07
N MET A 30 -6.96 12.84 10.89
CA MET A 30 -5.52 12.60 10.74
C MET A 30 -4.69 13.88 10.64
N GLY A 31 -5.32 15.05 10.59
CA GLY A 31 -4.62 16.32 10.48
C GLY A 31 -4.02 16.57 9.10
N SER A 32 -4.55 15.92 8.06
CA SER A 32 -4.05 16.07 6.68
C SER A 32 -4.92 16.97 5.80
N GLY A 33 -5.92 17.61 6.38
CA GLY A 33 -6.85 18.52 5.71
C GLY A 33 -8.03 18.84 6.61
N ASP A 34 -9.02 19.54 6.08
CA ASP A 34 -10.17 19.98 6.87
C ASP A 34 -11.51 19.45 6.35
N VAL A 35 -11.48 18.32 5.68
CA VAL A 35 -12.68 17.66 5.13
C VAL A 35 -12.88 16.28 5.74
N THR A 36 -14.13 15.79 5.69
CA THR A 36 -14.52 14.51 6.31
C THR A 36 -14.56 13.37 5.30
N VAL A 37 -13.54 13.29 4.47
CA VAL A 37 -13.35 12.19 3.51
C VAL A 37 -12.05 11.47 3.82
N LEU A 38 -11.87 10.28 3.24
CA LEU A 38 -10.66 9.47 3.44
C LEU A 38 -9.39 10.31 3.26
N ALA A 39 -8.55 10.30 4.27
CA ALA A 39 -7.26 11.01 4.24
C ALA A 39 -6.30 10.35 3.26
N THR A 40 -5.58 11.16 2.48
CA THR A 40 -4.55 10.65 1.57
C THR A 40 -3.50 9.80 2.29
N PRO A 41 -2.93 10.21 3.44
CA PRO A 41 -1.96 9.33 4.13
C PRO A 41 -2.57 8.02 4.59
N ARG A 42 -3.87 7.95 4.90
CA ARG A 42 -4.51 6.68 5.25
C ARG A 42 -4.63 5.77 4.03
N LEU A 43 -5.02 6.32 2.89
CA LEU A 43 -5.04 5.56 1.64
C LEU A 43 -3.65 5.01 1.31
N ILE A 44 -2.61 5.81 1.46
CA ILE A 44 -1.23 5.38 1.25
C ILE A 44 -0.88 4.23 2.19
N ALA A 45 -1.24 4.32 3.48
CA ALA A 45 -0.98 3.24 4.43
C ALA A 45 -1.65 1.93 3.99
N TRP A 46 -2.89 2.00 3.48
CA TRP A 46 -3.59 0.81 2.97
C TRP A 46 -2.97 0.25 1.70
N LEU A 47 -2.48 1.12 0.81
CA LEU A 47 -1.73 0.69 -0.38
C LEU A 47 -0.41 0.02 0.02
N GLU A 48 0.29 0.57 1.02
CA GLU A 48 1.49 -0.06 1.55
C GLU A 48 1.17 -1.42 2.17
N ARG A 49 0.03 -1.55 2.85
CA ARG A 49 -0.41 -2.84 3.39
C ARG A 49 -0.56 -3.87 2.28
N ALA A 50 -1.14 -3.48 1.15
CA ALA A 50 -1.27 -4.37 -0.01
C ALA A 50 0.11 -4.80 -0.55
N THR A 51 1.11 -3.90 -0.55
CA THR A 51 2.47 -4.26 -0.96
C THR A 51 3.09 -5.30 -0.02
N VAL A 52 2.89 -5.14 1.29
CA VAL A 52 3.38 -6.10 2.28
C VAL A 52 2.74 -7.47 2.04
N LEU A 53 1.42 -7.50 1.84
CA LEU A 53 0.69 -8.75 1.63
C LEU A 53 1.12 -9.48 0.35
N ALA A 54 1.61 -8.75 -0.65
CA ALA A 54 2.07 -9.36 -1.90
C ALA A 54 3.30 -10.23 -1.71
N VAL A 55 4.19 -9.91 -0.76
CA VAL A 55 5.52 -10.55 -0.68
C VAL A 55 5.87 -11.11 0.71
N ASP A 56 5.13 -10.74 1.75
CA ASP A 56 5.50 -11.06 3.13
C ASP A 56 5.67 -12.56 3.36
N SER A 57 4.79 -13.40 2.81
CA SER A 57 4.85 -14.85 2.99
C SER A 57 6.08 -15.50 2.35
N GLN A 58 6.77 -14.81 1.45
CA GLN A 58 7.95 -15.30 0.73
C GLN A 58 9.24 -14.67 1.24
N MET A 59 9.14 -13.73 2.19
CA MET A 59 10.30 -13.03 2.74
C MET A 59 11.08 -13.96 3.67
N ALA A 60 12.42 -13.90 3.61
CA ALA A 60 13.25 -14.62 4.57
C ALA A 60 12.91 -14.17 6.00
N PRO A 61 12.84 -15.07 7.00
CA PRO A 61 12.37 -14.73 8.35
C PRO A 61 13.14 -13.61 9.04
N GLU A 62 14.44 -13.51 8.79
CA GLU A 62 15.30 -12.47 9.38
C GLU A 62 15.18 -11.13 8.67
N CYS A 63 14.46 -11.08 7.55
CA CYS A 63 14.32 -9.88 6.74
C CYS A 63 12.87 -9.35 6.79
N THR A 64 12.76 -8.06 6.48
CA THR A 64 11.48 -7.41 6.25
C THR A 64 11.65 -6.38 5.13
N SER A 65 10.59 -5.69 4.78
CA SER A 65 10.68 -4.58 3.84
C SER A 65 10.16 -3.30 4.45
N VAL A 66 10.72 -2.18 3.99
CA VAL A 66 10.28 -0.84 4.39
C VAL A 66 9.99 -0.01 3.15
N GLY A 67 9.00 0.87 3.23
CA GLY A 67 8.69 1.80 2.15
C GLY A 67 9.79 2.84 2.00
N VAL A 68 10.28 3.06 0.79
CA VAL A 68 11.34 4.04 0.51
C VAL A 68 10.94 5.09 -0.50
N LEU A 69 9.91 4.83 -1.31
CA LEU A 69 9.41 5.79 -2.28
C LEU A 69 7.92 5.56 -2.48
N VAL A 70 7.15 6.63 -2.46
CA VAL A 70 5.70 6.59 -2.71
C VAL A 70 5.37 7.69 -3.72
N GLU A 71 4.81 7.29 -4.85
CA GLU A 71 4.30 8.20 -5.87
C GLU A 71 2.87 7.79 -6.18
N VAL A 72 1.92 8.35 -5.43
CA VAL A 72 0.51 7.98 -5.50
C VAL A 72 -0.33 9.24 -5.74
N ALA A 73 -1.22 9.17 -6.71
CA ALA A 73 -2.24 10.17 -6.93
C ALA A 73 -3.53 9.70 -6.23
N HIS A 74 -4.06 10.50 -5.33
CA HIS A 74 -5.38 10.31 -4.73
C HIS A 74 -6.37 11.09 -5.59
N ARG A 75 -7.07 10.40 -6.46
CA ARG A 75 -7.76 11.01 -7.60
C ARG A 75 -9.21 11.37 -7.33
N ARG A 76 -9.86 10.72 -6.37
CA ARG A 76 -11.27 10.93 -6.05
C ARG A 76 -11.49 10.82 -4.55
N PRO A 77 -12.37 11.66 -3.98
CA PRO A 77 -12.68 11.58 -2.56
C PRO A 77 -13.49 10.30 -2.25
N THR A 78 -13.26 9.74 -1.08
CA THR A 78 -13.98 8.57 -0.58
C THR A 78 -14.71 8.93 0.69
N PRO A 79 -16.05 8.78 0.76
CA PRO A 79 -16.81 9.14 1.96
C PRO A 79 -16.65 8.10 3.07
N VAL A 80 -16.94 8.52 4.30
CA VAL A 80 -17.10 7.61 5.43
C VAL A 80 -18.21 6.60 5.11
N GLY A 81 -17.97 5.35 5.45
CA GLY A 81 -18.90 4.25 5.16
C GLY A 81 -18.62 3.52 3.86
N ALA A 82 -17.75 4.04 3.01
CA ALA A 82 -17.34 3.34 1.79
C ALA A 82 -16.35 2.21 2.12
N GLN A 83 -16.43 1.14 1.34
CA GLN A 83 -15.50 0.00 1.40
C GLN A 83 -14.42 0.23 0.34
N VAL A 84 -13.17 0.35 0.78
CA VAL A 84 -12.02 0.56 -0.11
C VAL A 84 -11.33 -0.78 -0.35
N THR A 85 -11.04 -1.08 -1.60
CA THR A 85 -10.18 -2.21 -1.99
C THR A 85 -8.90 -1.65 -2.57
N THR A 86 -7.76 -2.04 -2.00
CA THR A 86 -6.44 -1.67 -2.53
C THR A 86 -5.75 -2.91 -3.08
N TRP A 87 -4.88 -2.72 -4.06
CA TRP A 87 -4.04 -3.81 -4.60
C TRP A 87 -2.65 -3.30 -4.91
N ALA A 88 -1.72 -4.23 -4.94
CA ALA A 88 -0.33 -3.99 -5.33
C ALA A 88 0.18 -5.18 -6.11
N THR A 89 0.85 -4.92 -7.22
CA THR A 89 1.45 -5.96 -8.06
C THR A 89 2.94 -5.64 -8.23
N VAL A 90 3.79 -6.63 -7.98
CA VAL A 90 5.24 -6.47 -8.18
C VAL A 90 5.50 -6.28 -9.68
N THR A 91 6.14 -5.17 -10.04
CA THR A 91 6.48 -4.86 -11.44
C THR A 91 7.97 -4.95 -11.71
N ASN A 92 8.81 -4.82 -10.68
CA ASN A 92 10.25 -4.92 -10.83
C ASN A 92 10.92 -5.33 -9.53
N VAL A 93 12.04 -6.02 -9.65
CA VAL A 93 12.90 -6.38 -8.51
C VAL A 93 14.34 -6.09 -8.91
N ASP A 94 15.04 -5.30 -8.12
CA ASP A 94 16.41 -4.91 -8.40
C ASP A 94 17.17 -4.61 -7.11
N ALA A 95 18.24 -5.36 -6.87
CA ALA A 95 19.18 -5.12 -5.78
C ALA A 95 18.52 -4.89 -4.41
N GLY A 96 17.56 -5.74 -4.05
CA GLY A 96 16.86 -5.64 -2.78
C GLY A 96 15.73 -4.63 -2.75
N ARG A 97 15.44 -3.95 -3.86
CA ARG A 97 14.31 -3.05 -4.00
C ARG A 97 13.21 -3.72 -4.80
N ILE A 98 11.99 -3.56 -4.33
CA ILE A 98 10.80 -4.13 -4.95
C ILE A 98 9.91 -2.97 -5.36
N THR A 99 9.59 -2.88 -6.64
CA THR A 99 8.69 -1.86 -7.17
C THR A 99 7.32 -2.46 -7.40
N PHE A 100 6.30 -1.77 -6.93
CA PHE A 100 4.91 -2.19 -7.05
C PHE A 100 4.11 -1.15 -7.84
N GLY A 101 3.29 -1.62 -8.77
CA GLY A 101 2.17 -0.83 -9.28
C GLY A 101 1.01 -0.99 -8.29
N VAL A 102 0.40 0.09 -7.88
CA VAL A 102 -0.66 0.08 -6.88
C VAL A 102 -1.91 0.82 -7.34
N GLY A 103 -3.05 0.44 -6.79
CA GLY A 103 -4.31 1.10 -7.10
C GLY A 103 -5.37 0.83 -6.06
N ALA A 104 -6.45 1.60 -6.14
CA ALA A 104 -7.57 1.47 -5.21
C ALA A 104 -8.89 1.84 -5.88
N ASP A 105 -9.95 1.13 -5.47
CA ASP A 105 -11.34 1.41 -5.82
C ASP A 105 -12.15 1.53 -4.54
N HIS A 106 -13.36 2.08 -4.61
CA HIS A 106 -14.27 2.00 -3.48
C HIS A 106 -15.70 1.67 -3.92
N VAL A 107 -16.46 1.14 -2.96
CA VAL A 107 -17.91 0.95 -3.08
C VAL A 107 -18.56 1.79 -2.00
N VAL A 108 -19.43 2.73 -2.40
CA VAL A 108 -20.16 3.59 -1.45
C VAL A 108 -21.32 2.79 -0.82
N PRO A 109 -21.90 3.27 0.32
CA PRO A 109 -22.97 2.52 0.99
C PRO A 109 -24.18 2.18 0.11
N SER A 110 -24.46 2.98 -0.92
CA SER A 110 -25.53 2.69 -1.88
C SER A 110 -25.23 1.51 -2.81
N GLY A 111 -23.99 1.01 -2.80
CA GLY A 111 -23.55 -0.09 -3.66
C GLY A 111 -22.85 0.35 -4.96
N GLU A 112 -22.80 1.64 -5.22
CA GLU A 112 -22.10 2.15 -6.41
C GLU A 112 -20.60 1.95 -6.27
N ARG A 113 -19.98 1.38 -7.31
CA ARG A 113 -18.53 1.17 -7.38
C ARG A 113 -17.87 2.30 -8.15
N ILE A 114 -16.85 2.90 -7.55
CA ILE A 114 -16.02 3.93 -8.18
C ILE A 114 -14.61 3.38 -8.31
N GLU A 115 -14.13 3.27 -9.53
CA GLU A 115 -12.80 2.75 -9.82
C GLU A 115 -11.76 3.87 -9.86
N GLY A 116 -10.51 3.50 -9.54
CA GLY A 116 -9.37 4.40 -9.71
C GLY A 116 -9.39 5.60 -8.77
N ILE A 117 -9.78 5.41 -7.50
CA ILE A 117 -9.70 6.47 -6.50
C ILE A 117 -8.26 6.78 -6.13
N GLY A 118 -7.37 5.82 -6.30
CA GLY A 118 -5.93 6.00 -6.11
C GLY A 118 -5.16 5.16 -7.10
N ARG A 119 -3.97 5.66 -7.50
CA ARG A 119 -3.11 4.94 -8.45
C ARG A 119 -1.70 5.45 -8.35
N GLY A 120 -0.73 4.56 -8.48
CA GLY A 120 0.66 4.97 -8.47
C GLY A 120 1.65 3.84 -8.36
N THR A 121 2.79 4.18 -7.77
CA THR A 121 3.94 3.29 -7.61
C THR A 121 4.45 3.40 -6.18
N ILE A 122 4.80 2.27 -5.59
CA ILE A 122 5.47 2.21 -4.29
C ILE A 122 6.71 1.34 -4.44
N VAL A 123 7.84 1.80 -3.90
CA VAL A 123 9.07 1.03 -3.82
C VAL A 123 9.35 0.69 -2.36
N ARG A 124 9.67 -0.58 -2.10
CA ARG A 124 10.07 -1.05 -0.79
C ARG A 124 11.49 -1.61 -0.86
N ALA A 125 12.24 -1.45 0.20
CA ALA A 125 13.58 -2.01 0.31
C ALA A 125 13.57 -3.17 1.30
N VAL A 126 14.23 -4.26 0.95
CA VAL A 126 14.44 -5.39 1.86
C VAL A 126 15.55 -5.03 2.83
N VAL A 127 15.31 -5.22 4.11
CA VAL A 127 16.26 -4.90 5.18
C VAL A 127 16.32 -6.06 6.17
N GLU A 128 17.44 -6.18 6.86
CA GLU A 128 17.61 -7.12 7.96
C GLU A 128 16.99 -6.53 9.22
N ARG A 129 16.08 -7.27 9.87
CA ARG A 129 15.36 -6.77 11.06
C ARG A 129 16.28 -6.39 12.19
N ALA A 130 17.30 -7.23 12.45
CA ALA A 130 18.16 -7.07 13.65
C ALA A 130 18.98 -5.79 13.65
N SER A 131 19.34 -5.29 12.46
CA SER A 131 20.22 -4.12 12.33
C SER A 131 19.52 -2.86 11.87
N PHE A 132 18.30 -2.98 11.35
CA PHE A 132 17.62 -1.81 10.80
C PHE A 132 17.02 -0.93 11.89
N GLY A 133 17.32 0.36 11.82
CA GLY A 133 16.81 1.34 12.78
C GLY A 133 17.65 1.45 14.07
N ASN A 134 18.76 0.75 14.14
CA ASN A 134 19.65 0.77 15.31
C ASN A 134 20.78 1.80 15.16
#